data_221fbd6b17bf69bdad5dfa093f4f143d
#
_entry.id   221fbd6b17bf69bdad5dfa093f4f143d
#
_cell.length_a   1.000
_cell.length_b   1.000
_cell.length_c   1.000
_cell.angle_alpha   90.00
_cell.angle_beta   90.00
_cell.angle_gamma   90.00
#
_symmetry.space_group_name_H-M   'P 1'
#
loop_
_entity.id
_entity.type
_entity.pdbx_description
1 polymer ?
#
loop_
_entity_poly.entity_id
_entity_poly.type
_entity_poly.pdbx_seq_one_letter_code
_entity_poly.pdbx_strand_id
1 'polypeptide(L)'
;LEGDDFENATARVHAVNPDAVVGWRLALGSETPRIAADLVRRGAAVLHLYGDEYGQTSAGFVADALRAVHRHLVSAALRDKVSIIASGGIATAEHVPKAIACGADAVAIDLTLPLAFGCTLWADRTHCGAEAGEFDPAWGAQRLVNLMAAWRDQLLECLGAMGMREVRRLRGETG
;
A
#
# COMPACT_ATOMS: atom_id res chain seq x y z
N LEU A 1 -10.05 0.78 17.70
CA LEU A 1 -10.48 2.18 17.59
C LEU A 1 -11.89 2.24 18.16
N GLU A 2 -12.09 2.91 19.28
CA GLU A 2 -13.41 3.20 19.80
C GLU A 2 -14.15 4.14 18.83
N GLY A 3 -15.47 4.00 18.73
CA GLY A 3 -16.28 4.69 17.72
C GLY A 3 -16.07 6.21 17.65
N ASP A 4 -15.86 6.85 18.77
CA ASP A 4 -15.70 8.30 18.87
C ASP A 4 -14.36 8.83 18.29
N ASP A 5 -13.31 8.00 18.22
CA ASP A 5 -11.99 8.41 17.72
C ASP A 5 -12.00 8.70 16.21
N PHE A 6 -12.79 7.96 15.42
CA PHE A 6 -12.83 8.14 13.97
C PHE A 6 -13.43 9.49 13.59
N GLU A 7 -14.62 9.79 14.10
CA GLU A 7 -15.36 11.02 13.76
C GLU A 7 -14.65 12.26 14.28
N ASN A 8 -14.14 12.21 15.52
CA ASN A 8 -13.35 13.28 16.10
C ASN A 8 -12.06 13.57 15.34
N ALA A 9 -11.31 12.54 14.96
CA ALA A 9 -10.07 12.72 14.19
C ALA A 9 -10.35 13.33 12.81
N THR A 10 -11.37 12.84 12.11
CA THR A 10 -11.79 13.38 10.81
C THR A 10 -12.26 14.83 10.93
N ALA A 11 -13.10 15.13 11.92
CA ALA A 11 -13.61 16.47 12.18
C ALA A 11 -12.47 17.47 12.49
N ARG A 12 -11.46 17.06 13.27
CA ARG A 12 -10.28 17.90 13.58
C ARG A 12 -9.46 18.24 12.33
N VAL A 13 -9.28 17.30 11.40
CA VAL A 13 -8.58 17.55 10.13
C VAL A 13 -9.40 18.54 9.28
N HIS A 14 -10.69 18.29 9.12
CA HIS A 14 -11.56 19.15 8.31
C HIS A 14 -11.81 20.53 8.91
N ALA A 15 -11.65 20.70 10.22
CA ALA A 15 -11.68 22.02 10.84
C ALA A 15 -10.49 22.90 10.41
N VAL A 16 -9.36 22.29 10.03
CA VAL A 16 -8.16 22.99 9.53
C VAL A 16 -8.18 23.11 8.01
N ASN A 17 -8.56 22.04 7.32
CA ASN A 17 -8.69 22.00 5.87
C ASN A 17 -9.90 21.17 5.47
N PRO A 18 -11.02 21.80 5.08
CA PRO A 18 -12.26 21.10 4.70
C PRO A 18 -12.10 20.17 3.49
N ASP A 19 -11.12 20.45 2.61
CA ASP A 19 -10.86 19.68 1.38
C ASP A 19 -9.86 18.55 1.59
N ALA A 20 -9.37 18.34 2.81
CA ALA A 20 -8.38 17.30 3.09
C ALA A 20 -8.99 15.90 2.91
N VAL A 21 -8.27 15.03 2.19
CA VAL A 21 -8.58 13.61 2.11
C VAL A 21 -7.97 12.91 3.31
N VAL A 22 -8.83 12.34 4.17
CA VAL A 22 -8.39 11.60 5.36
C VAL A 22 -8.25 10.12 5.01
N GLY A 23 -7.03 9.61 5.14
CA GLY A 23 -6.72 8.19 4.98
C GLY A 23 -6.52 7.50 6.33
N TRP A 24 -7.02 6.27 6.45
CA TRP A 24 -6.89 5.45 7.66
C TRP A 24 -5.89 4.33 7.44
N ARG A 25 -4.87 4.26 8.31
CA ARG A 25 -3.84 3.25 8.23
C ARG A 25 -4.13 2.10 9.20
N LEU A 26 -4.22 0.88 8.67
CA LEU A 26 -4.56 -0.34 9.41
C LEU A 26 -3.51 -1.43 9.18
N ALA A 27 -3.03 -2.02 10.26
CA ALA A 27 -2.27 -3.26 10.15
C ALA A 27 -3.19 -4.39 9.66
N LEU A 28 -2.73 -5.18 8.71
CA LEU A 28 -3.47 -6.34 8.23
C LEU A 28 -3.47 -7.46 9.27
N GLY A 29 -4.65 -8.02 9.50
CA GLY A 29 -4.88 -9.08 10.46
C GLY A 29 -6.26 -9.70 10.28
N SER A 30 -6.62 -10.69 11.09
CA SER A 30 -7.87 -11.43 11.01
C SER A 30 -9.12 -10.55 11.14
N GLU A 31 -9.07 -9.49 11.96
CA GLU A 31 -10.18 -8.57 12.19
C GLU A 31 -10.25 -7.43 11.16
N THR A 32 -9.19 -7.24 10.35
CA THR A 32 -9.13 -6.11 9.42
C THR A 32 -10.27 -6.06 8.41
N PRO A 33 -10.78 -7.19 7.87
CA PRO A 33 -11.93 -7.14 6.98
C PRO A 33 -13.16 -6.49 7.62
N ARG A 34 -13.48 -6.82 8.86
CA ARG A 34 -14.61 -6.27 9.63
C ARG A 34 -14.37 -4.79 9.95
N ILE A 35 -13.19 -4.45 10.44
CA ILE A 35 -12.81 -3.07 10.78
C ILE A 35 -12.87 -2.18 9.54
N ALA A 36 -12.32 -2.64 8.41
CA ALA A 36 -12.36 -1.92 7.14
C ALA A 36 -13.80 -1.63 6.69
N ALA A 37 -14.68 -2.63 6.76
CA ALA A 37 -16.09 -2.46 6.39
C ALA A 37 -16.81 -1.45 7.31
N ASP A 38 -16.51 -1.46 8.61
CA ASP A 38 -17.06 -0.49 9.55
C ASP A 38 -16.60 0.94 9.23
N LEU A 39 -15.30 1.14 9.03
CA LEU A 39 -14.74 2.44 8.67
C LEU A 39 -15.35 2.99 7.36
N VAL A 40 -15.53 2.13 6.35
CA VAL A 40 -16.14 2.54 5.08
C VAL A 40 -17.60 2.92 5.24
N ARG A 41 -18.38 2.20 6.08
CA ARG A 41 -19.77 2.59 6.41
C ARG A 41 -19.84 3.95 7.09
N ARG A 42 -18.82 4.30 7.86
CA ARG A 42 -18.68 5.59 8.55
C ARG A 42 -18.08 6.70 7.67
N GLY A 43 -17.80 6.41 6.39
CA GLY A 43 -17.37 7.40 5.41
C GLY A 43 -15.87 7.45 5.14
N ALA A 44 -15.09 6.46 5.58
CA ALA A 44 -13.68 6.38 5.19
C ALA A 44 -13.54 6.17 3.68
N ALA A 45 -12.94 7.13 2.98
CA ALA A 45 -12.72 7.10 1.54
C ALA A 45 -11.38 6.45 1.15
N VAL A 46 -10.40 6.42 2.06
CA VAL A 46 -9.07 5.87 1.82
C VAL A 46 -8.64 4.99 2.99
N LEU A 47 -8.24 3.76 2.69
CA LEU A 47 -7.63 2.85 3.65
C LEU A 47 -6.21 2.49 3.18
N HIS A 48 -5.22 2.66 4.06
CA HIS A 48 -3.88 2.16 3.86
C HIS A 48 -3.69 0.89 4.70
N LEU A 49 -3.68 -0.25 4.03
CA LEU A 49 -3.54 -1.57 4.62
C LEU A 49 -2.09 -2.02 4.53
N TYR A 50 -1.49 -2.42 5.65
CA TYR A 50 -0.06 -2.71 5.67
C TYR A 50 0.29 -4.02 6.39
N GLY A 51 1.31 -4.71 5.86
CA GLY A 51 2.09 -5.74 6.54
C GLY A 51 3.45 -5.20 6.98
N ASP A 52 4.31 -6.08 7.49
CA ASP A 52 5.70 -5.74 7.77
C ASP A 52 6.55 -5.65 6.48
N GLU A 53 7.83 -5.35 6.63
CA GLU A 53 8.79 -5.21 5.53
C GLU A 53 8.99 -6.50 4.73
N TYR A 54 8.65 -7.65 5.27
CA TYR A 54 8.72 -8.96 4.60
C TYR A 54 7.36 -9.41 4.02
N GLY A 55 6.33 -8.57 4.13
CA GLY A 55 4.98 -8.89 3.70
C GLY A 55 4.25 -9.83 4.64
N GLN A 56 4.68 -9.94 5.91
CA GLN A 56 3.98 -10.74 6.91
C GLN A 56 2.98 -9.89 7.68
N THR A 57 1.94 -10.54 8.16
CA THR A 57 0.87 -9.95 8.98
C THR A 57 0.51 -10.90 10.10
N SER A 58 -0.28 -10.46 11.07
CA SER A 58 -0.81 -11.36 12.09
C SER A 58 -1.78 -12.44 11.56
N ALA A 59 -2.24 -12.30 10.31
CA ALA A 59 -3.12 -13.25 9.63
C ALA A 59 -2.42 -14.04 8.50
N GLY A 60 -1.09 -14.02 8.45
CA GLY A 60 -0.30 -14.66 7.41
C GLY A 60 0.26 -13.68 6.39
N PHE A 61 0.37 -14.06 5.11
CA PHE A 61 1.00 -13.21 4.10
C PHE A 61 0.07 -12.06 3.65
N VAL A 62 0.67 -10.88 3.39
CA VAL A 62 -0.05 -9.64 3.04
C VAL A 62 -1.04 -9.82 1.88
N ALA A 63 -0.69 -10.60 0.86
CA ALA A 63 -1.56 -10.84 -0.29
C ALA A 63 -2.87 -11.55 0.09
N ASP A 64 -2.80 -12.54 0.98
CA ASP A 64 -3.98 -13.28 1.43
C ASP A 64 -4.86 -12.44 2.35
N ALA A 65 -4.24 -11.69 3.27
CA ALA A 65 -4.95 -10.78 4.16
C ALA A 65 -5.63 -9.64 3.37
N LEU A 66 -4.95 -9.08 2.36
CA LEU A 66 -5.51 -8.06 1.47
C LEU A 66 -6.70 -8.61 0.67
N ARG A 67 -6.55 -9.81 0.11
CA ARG A 67 -7.64 -10.51 -0.62
C ARG A 67 -8.86 -10.75 0.28
N ALA A 68 -8.64 -11.10 1.55
CA ALA A 68 -9.72 -11.27 2.51
C ALA A 68 -10.49 -9.96 2.75
N VAL A 69 -9.80 -8.84 2.90
CA VAL A 69 -10.43 -7.51 3.02
C VAL A 69 -11.20 -7.16 1.75
N HIS A 70 -10.59 -7.34 0.58
CA HIS A 70 -11.24 -7.07 -0.71
C HIS A 70 -12.54 -7.85 -0.86
N ARG A 71 -12.50 -9.17 -0.67
CA ARG A 71 -13.69 -10.04 -0.78
C ARG A 71 -14.79 -9.66 0.22
N HIS A 72 -14.41 -9.32 1.44
CA HIS A 72 -15.38 -8.88 2.46
C HIS A 72 -16.05 -7.56 2.07
N LEU A 73 -15.31 -6.59 1.56
CA LEU A 73 -15.87 -5.31 1.08
C LEU A 73 -16.76 -5.51 -0.16
N VAL A 74 -16.40 -6.41 -1.06
CA VAL A 74 -17.25 -6.78 -2.22
C VAL A 74 -18.56 -7.39 -1.73
N SER A 75 -18.53 -8.38 -0.84
CA SER A 75 -19.73 -9.04 -0.30
C SER A 75 -20.64 -8.09 0.48
N ALA A 76 -20.07 -7.03 1.06
CA ALA A 76 -20.80 -5.98 1.77
C ALA A 76 -21.28 -4.83 0.86
N ALA A 77 -21.03 -4.87 -0.46
CA ALA A 77 -21.29 -3.80 -1.42
C ALA A 77 -20.62 -2.44 -1.04
N LEU A 78 -19.42 -2.52 -0.45
CA LEU A 78 -18.67 -1.36 0.01
C LEU A 78 -17.39 -1.09 -0.80
N ARG A 79 -16.95 -2.07 -1.62
CA ARG A 79 -15.63 -2.01 -2.28
C ARG A 79 -15.43 -0.77 -3.17
N ASP A 80 -16.47 -0.33 -3.85
CA ASP A 80 -16.40 0.82 -4.75
C ASP A 80 -16.50 2.18 -4.04
N LYS A 81 -16.71 2.16 -2.71
CA LYS A 81 -16.78 3.38 -1.88
C LYS A 81 -15.44 3.77 -1.28
N VAL A 82 -14.38 2.97 -1.47
CA VAL A 82 -13.10 3.15 -0.81
C VAL A 82 -11.94 2.86 -1.75
N SER A 83 -10.89 3.67 -1.66
CA SER A 83 -9.59 3.40 -2.27
C SER A 83 -8.68 2.68 -1.27
N ILE A 84 -8.10 1.56 -1.68
CA ILE A 84 -7.20 0.76 -0.87
C ILE A 84 -5.77 0.96 -1.35
N ILE A 85 -4.91 1.44 -0.45
CA ILE A 85 -3.46 1.48 -0.63
C ILE A 85 -2.88 0.28 0.13
N ALA A 86 -2.07 -0.53 -0.52
CA ALA A 86 -1.38 -1.65 0.13
C ALA A 86 0.10 -1.37 0.30
N SER A 87 0.70 -1.81 1.42
CA SER A 87 2.14 -1.82 1.65
C SER A 87 2.58 -3.04 2.46
N GLY A 88 3.88 -3.27 2.49
CA GLY A 88 4.52 -4.40 3.15
C GLY A 88 5.04 -5.41 2.13
N GLY A 89 6.36 -5.59 2.10
CA GLY A 89 7.05 -6.50 1.20
C GLY A 89 7.05 -6.08 -0.27
N ILE A 90 6.76 -4.82 -0.60
CA ILE A 90 6.82 -4.29 -1.97
C ILE A 90 8.29 -3.98 -2.31
N ALA A 91 8.99 -4.93 -2.88
CA ALA A 91 10.43 -4.82 -3.17
C ALA A 91 10.75 -4.72 -4.67
N THR A 92 9.87 -5.19 -5.54
CA THR A 92 10.06 -5.22 -7.01
C THR A 92 8.81 -4.75 -7.74
N ALA A 93 8.98 -4.32 -9.00
CA ALA A 93 7.87 -3.82 -9.82
C ALA A 93 6.72 -4.82 -9.98
N GLU A 94 7.03 -6.11 -10.07
CA GLU A 94 6.03 -7.17 -10.22
C GLU A 94 5.11 -7.34 -8.99
N HIS A 95 5.51 -6.82 -7.82
CA HIS A 95 4.64 -6.82 -6.64
C HIS A 95 3.47 -5.84 -6.79
N VAL A 96 3.60 -4.80 -7.63
CA VAL A 96 2.53 -3.84 -7.90
C VAL A 96 1.30 -4.53 -8.52
N PRO A 97 1.39 -5.18 -9.70
CA PRO A 97 0.23 -5.85 -10.29
C PRO A 97 -0.30 -6.98 -9.41
N LYS A 98 0.56 -7.70 -8.66
CA LYS A 98 0.13 -8.73 -7.70
C LYS A 98 -0.74 -8.13 -6.58
N ALA A 99 -0.34 -7.00 -5.99
CA ALA A 99 -1.12 -6.32 -4.96
C ALA A 99 -2.46 -5.79 -5.51
N ILE A 100 -2.46 -5.22 -6.73
CA ILE A 100 -3.68 -4.77 -7.41
C ILE A 100 -4.62 -5.97 -7.67
N ALA A 101 -4.11 -7.09 -8.15
CA ALA A 101 -4.90 -8.31 -8.35
C ALA A 101 -5.52 -8.80 -7.02
N CYS A 102 -4.80 -8.68 -5.90
CA CYS A 102 -5.32 -8.98 -4.57
C CYS A 102 -6.35 -7.98 -4.03
N GLY A 103 -6.62 -6.90 -4.76
CA GLY A 103 -7.69 -5.96 -4.44
C GLY A 103 -7.24 -4.56 -4.02
N ALA A 104 -5.96 -4.20 -4.11
CA ALA A 104 -5.52 -2.82 -3.93
C ALA A 104 -5.90 -1.93 -5.12
N ASP A 105 -5.96 -0.62 -4.91
CA ASP A 105 -6.06 0.40 -5.96
C ASP A 105 -4.70 1.06 -6.21
N ALA A 106 -3.84 1.07 -5.20
CA ALA A 106 -2.47 1.59 -5.25
C ALA A 106 -1.57 0.83 -4.27
N VAL A 107 -0.26 1.00 -4.44
CA VAL A 107 0.74 0.50 -3.48
C VAL A 107 1.56 1.67 -2.92
N ALA A 108 1.94 1.57 -1.65
CA ALA A 108 2.94 2.45 -1.07
C ALA A 108 4.30 1.75 -1.14
N ILE A 109 5.28 2.46 -1.68
CA ILE A 109 6.65 1.98 -1.84
C ILE A 109 7.42 2.37 -0.59
N ASP A 110 7.72 1.42 0.25
CA ASP A 110 8.47 1.60 1.50
C ASP A 110 9.86 0.95 1.44
N LEU A 111 9.89 -0.37 1.30
CA LEU A 111 11.10 -1.18 1.29
C LEU A 111 12.05 -0.86 0.13
N THR A 112 11.52 -0.57 -1.03
CA THR A 112 12.31 -0.35 -2.25
C THR A 112 13.13 0.94 -2.18
N LEU A 113 12.67 1.96 -1.45
CA LEU A 113 13.37 3.23 -1.33
C LEU A 113 14.71 3.08 -0.60
N PRO A 114 14.79 2.51 0.61
CA PRO A 114 16.09 2.26 1.25
C PRO A 114 16.98 1.32 0.44
N LEU A 115 16.43 0.30 -0.24
CA LEU A 115 17.20 -0.56 -1.14
C LEU A 115 17.82 0.21 -2.30
N ALA A 116 17.08 1.15 -2.91
CA ALA A 116 17.60 2.01 -3.96
C ALA A 116 18.77 2.87 -3.49
N PHE A 117 18.83 3.23 -2.22
CA PHE A 117 19.93 3.96 -1.60
C PHE A 117 21.07 3.08 -1.10
N GLY A 118 21.04 1.77 -1.39
CA GLY A 118 22.08 0.85 -1.00
C GLY A 118 22.00 0.38 0.46
N CYS A 119 20.87 0.62 1.13
CA CYS A 119 20.63 0.07 2.45
C CYS A 119 20.51 -1.46 2.36
N THR A 120 21.14 -2.16 3.29
CA THR A 120 21.01 -3.61 3.45
C THR A 120 19.98 -3.91 4.53
N LEU A 121 19.04 -4.78 4.20
CA LEU A 121 18.06 -5.28 5.15
C LEU A 121 18.64 -6.54 5.83
N TRP A 122 19.17 -6.38 7.01
CA TRP A 122 19.56 -7.50 7.89
C TRP A 122 18.45 -7.76 8.91
N ALA A 123 18.47 -8.94 9.52
CA ALA A 123 17.48 -9.36 10.50
C ALA A 123 17.35 -8.42 11.72
N ASP A 124 18.33 -7.56 11.95
CA ASP A 124 18.37 -6.56 13.03
C ASP A 124 17.96 -5.13 12.62
N ARG A 125 17.45 -4.96 11.41
CA ARG A 125 16.63 -3.82 10.90
C ARG A 125 17.29 -2.52 10.53
N THR A 126 18.56 -2.22 10.73
CA THR A 126 19.00 -0.82 10.60
C THR A 126 20.45 -0.61 10.19
N HIS A 127 20.89 -1.14 9.08
CA HIS A 127 22.12 -0.61 8.51
C HIS A 127 21.82 0.09 7.20
N CYS A 128 21.55 1.40 7.30
CA CYS A 128 21.72 2.28 6.15
C CYS A 128 23.23 2.43 5.94
N GLY A 129 23.75 2.08 4.75
CA GLY A 129 25.17 2.20 4.45
C GLY A 129 25.67 3.65 4.30
N ALA A 130 24.79 4.63 4.45
CA ALA A 130 25.12 6.04 4.47
C ALA A 130 25.08 6.54 5.92
N GLU A 131 26.18 7.03 6.43
CA GLU A 131 26.17 7.79 7.68
C GLU A 131 25.34 9.07 7.52
N ALA A 132 24.63 9.47 8.58
CA ALA A 132 23.83 10.69 8.55
C ALA A 132 24.76 11.88 8.32
N GLY A 133 24.67 12.50 7.14
CA GLY A 133 25.50 13.64 6.71
C GLY A 133 26.31 13.38 5.44
N GLU A 134 26.48 12.15 5.00
CA GLU A 134 27.21 11.81 3.77
C GLU A 134 26.29 11.59 2.55
N PHE A 135 24.97 11.72 2.73
CA PHE A 135 24.01 11.50 1.67
C PHE A 135 24.00 12.69 0.69
N ASP A 136 24.46 12.43 -0.55
CA ASP A 136 24.33 13.41 -1.63
C ASP A 136 22.89 13.41 -2.19
N PRO A 137 22.11 14.49 -2.03
CA PRO A 137 20.74 14.57 -2.53
C PRO A 137 20.64 14.41 -4.06
N ALA A 138 21.63 14.86 -4.83
CA ALA A 138 21.60 14.73 -6.29
C ALA A 138 21.78 13.28 -6.72
N TRP A 139 22.70 12.56 -6.09
CA TRP A 139 22.87 11.13 -6.28
C TRP A 139 21.60 10.36 -5.87
N GLY A 140 21.02 10.69 -4.72
CA GLY A 140 19.78 10.07 -4.25
C GLY A 140 18.61 10.27 -5.20
N ALA A 141 18.42 11.49 -5.68
CA ALA A 141 17.38 11.81 -6.66
C ALA A 141 17.56 11.01 -7.96
N GLN A 142 18.79 10.90 -8.46
CA GLN A 142 19.08 10.11 -9.67
C GLN A 142 18.78 8.63 -9.47
N ARG A 143 19.07 8.07 -8.28
CA ARG A 143 18.74 6.67 -7.95
C ARG A 143 17.23 6.44 -7.98
N LEU A 144 16.43 7.35 -7.43
CA LEU A 144 14.97 7.26 -7.46
C LEU A 144 14.42 7.39 -8.89
N VAL A 145 14.94 8.31 -9.69
CA VAL A 145 14.55 8.44 -11.11
C VAL A 145 14.82 7.13 -11.85
N ASN A 146 16.00 6.54 -11.67
CA ASN A 146 16.36 5.28 -12.31
C ASN A 146 15.46 4.12 -11.85
N LEU A 147 15.16 4.05 -10.54
CA LEU A 147 14.25 3.06 -9.98
C LEU A 147 12.86 3.17 -10.61
N MET A 148 12.30 4.37 -10.66
CA MET A 148 10.96 4.60 -11.22
C MET A 148 10.90 4.34 -12.72
N ALA A 149 11.95 4.68 -13.46
CA ALA A 149 12.06 4.37 -14.88
C ALA A 149 12.10 2.86 -15.12
N ALA A 150 12.93 2.13 -14.38
CA ALA A 150 13.03 0.67 -14.49
C ALA A 150 11.71 -0.02 -14.12
N TRP A 151 11.05 0.42 -13.05
CA TRP A 151 9.76 -0.13 -12.65
C TRP A 151 8.67 0.14 -13.69
N ARG A 152 8.65 1.37 -14.24
CA ARG A 152 7.71 1.71 -15.30
C ARG A 152 7.86 0.77 -16.50
N ASP A 153 9.08 0.53 -16.95
CA ASP A 153 9.34 -0.31 -18.11
C ASP A 153 8.96 -1.77 -17.84
N GLN A 154 9.31 -2.31 -16.68
CA GLN A 154 8.88 -3.65 -16.26
C GLN A 154 7.34 -3.78 -16.16
N LEU A 155 6.65 -2.77 -15.62
CA LEU A 155 5.19 -2.77 -15.56
C LEU A 155 4.56 -2.73 -16.93
N LEU A 156 5.13 -1.96 -17.88
CA LEU A 156 4.65 -1.92 -19.26
C LEU A 156 4.84 -3.28 -19.97
N GLU A 157 5.96 -3.96 -19.74
CA GLU A 157 6.19 -5.31 -20.25
C GLU A 157 5.16 -6.31 -19.68
N CYS A 158 4.95 -6.30 -18.36
CA CYS A 158 3.94 -7.14 -17.72
C CYS A 158 2.54 -6.90 -18.29
N LEU A 159 2.12 -5.63 -18.42
CA LEU A 159 0.81 -5.28 -18.97
C LEU A 159 0.71 -5.67 -20.44
N GLY A 160 1.77 -5.46 -21.24
CA GLY A 160 1.84 -5.85 -22.64
C GLY A 160 1.68 -7.36 -22.83
N ALA A 161 2.36 -8.16 -22.00
CA ALA A 161 2.24 -9.62 -22.02
C ALA A 161 0.81 -10.11 -21.68
N MET A 162 0.08 -9.36 -20.85
CA MET A 162 -1.32 -9.66 -20.51
C MET A 162 -2.34 -9.02 -21.48
N GLY A 163 -1.90 -8.25 -22.48
CA GLY A 163 -2.79 -7.52 -23.37
C GLY A 163 -3.57 -6.39 -22.69
N MET A 164 -3.06 -5.88 -21.57
CA MET A 164 -3.71 -4.84 -20.76
C MET A 164 -3.08 -3.47 -20.98
N ARG A 165 -3.88 -2.42 -20.88
CA ARG A 165 -3.41 -1.02 -20.98
C ARG A 165 -3.34 -0.32 -19.62
N GLU A 166 -4.04 -0.85 -18.61
CA GLU A 166 -4.14 -0.27 -17.27
C GLU A 166 -4.04 -1.36 -16.22
N VAL A 167 -3.15 -1.20 -15.24
CA VAL A 167 -2.94 -2.15 -14.15
C VAL A 167 -4.19 -2.31 -13.27
N ARG A 168 -5.00 -1.28 -13.12
CA ARG A 168 -6.22 -1.34 -12.29
C ARG A 168 -7.27 -2.31 -12.80
N ARG A 169 -7.19 -2.75 -14.06
CA ARG A 169 -8.07 -3.80 -14.63
C ARG A 169 -7.83 -5.16 -13.99
N LEU A 170 -6.68 -5.33 -13.32
CA LEU A 170 -6.38 -6.53 -12.54
C LEU A 170 -7.09 -6.58 -11.19
N ARG A 171 -7.74 -5.49 -10.75
CA ARG A 171 -8.30 -5.39 -9.39
C ARG A 171 -9.31 -6.50 -9.10
N GLY A 172 -8.94 -7.39 -8.16
CA GLY A 172 -9.78 -8.50 -7.74
C GLY A 172 -9.81 -9.71 -8.69
N GLU A 173 -8.98 -9.75 -9.72
CA GLU A 173 -8.84 -10.87 -10.67
C GLU A 173 -8.04 -12.05 -10.08
N THR A 174 -8.23 -12.33 -8.81
CA THR A 174 -7.72 -13.55 -8.18
C THR A 174 -8.78 -14.63 -8.25
N GLY A 175 -8.86 -15.31 -9.37
CA GLY A 175 -9.74 -16.44 -9.58
C GLY A 175 -9.54 -17.59 -8.59
#